data_a39f912abd75cb402b79fdb60f02da35
#
_entry.id   a39f912abd75cb402b79fdb60f02da35
#
_cell.length_a   1.000
_cell.length_b   1.000
_cell.length_c   1.000
_cell.angle_alpha   90.00
_cell.angle_beta   90.00
_cell.angle_gamma   90.00
#
_symmetry.space_group_name_H-M   'P 1'
#
loop_
_entity.id
_entity.type
_entity.pdbx_description
1 polymer ?
#
loop_
_entity_poly.entity_id
_entity_poly.type
_entity_poly.pdbx_seq_one_letter_code
_entity_poly.pdbx_strand_id
1 'polypeptide(L)'
;MRDGAALWHPSPNFGARRGGARPDMVVLHYTAMADTAAARDWLCDPASQVSAHYLISATGRLIQMVDEGARAWHAGAGRWGAVTDVNSRSIGIEITNSGAQPFTEPQMACLEAMLRRITARWQIPPERVIGHSDMAPGRKSDPGRRFDWRRLARRGLAVWPAPAAAAPDRMQFRELAAAAGYTAEVAEDILLDALRARFRPWATGLLAPEDMALVAGLAARFPVDRSRLSA
;
A
#
# COMPACT_ATOMS: atom_id res chain seq x y z
N MET A 1 -9.11 13.32 -11.90
CA MET A 1 -10.19 13.89 -11.07
C MET A 1 -9.56 14.54 -9.85
N ARG A 2 -9.95 15.78 -9.53
CA ARG A 2 -9.45 16.53 -8.37
C ARG A 2 -10.34 16.31 -7.16
N ASP A 3 -9.71 16.18 -5.97
CA ASP A 3 -10.42 16.11 -4.70
C ASP A 3 -10.62 17.54 -4.17
N GLY A 4 -11.87 17.99 -4.04
CA GLY A 4 -12.19 19.36 -3.60
C GLY A 4 -11.77 19.69 -2.16
N ALA A 5 -11.41 18.68 -1.35
CA ALA A 5 -10.89 18.87 0.00
C ALA A 5 -9.35 19.00 0.06
N ALA A 6 -8.65 18.82 -1.06
CA ALA A 6 -7.20 18.87 -1.15
C ALA A 6 -6.69 20.19 -1.70
N LEU A 7 -5.58 20.67 -1.16
CA LEU A 7 -4.81 21.73 -1.79
C LEU A 7 -4.18 21.21 -3.08
N TRP A 8 -4.45 21.86 -4.21
CA TRP A 8 -3.82 21.50 -5.48
C TRP A 8 -2.39 22.05 -5.58
N HIS A 9 -1.40 21.17 -5.75
CA HIS A 9 0.00 21.51 -5.97
C HIS A 9 0.59 20.55 -7.00
N PRO A 10 0.55 20.89 -8.32
CA PRO A 10 0.82 19.93 -9.38
C PRO A 10 2.28 19.51 -9.46
N SER A 11 2.52 18.21 -9.55
CA SER A 11 3.79 17.60 -9.95
C SER A 11 3.84 17.46 -11.47
N PRO A 12 4.98 17.71 -12.14
CA PRO A 12 5.17 17.42 -13.56
C PRO A 12 5.40 15.93 -13.86
N ASN A 13 5.67 15.11 -12.83
CA ASN A 13 6.09 13.71 -12.95
C ASN A 13 4.88 12.77 -13.07
N PHE A 14 4.19 12.78 -14.20
CA PHE A 14 3.07 11.89 -14.46
C PHE A 14 2.94 11.57 -15.96
N GLY A 15 2.09 10.62 -16.28
CA GLY A 15 1.75 10.27 -17.66
C GLY A 15 0.33 9.70 -17.78
N ALA A 16 -0.01 9.21 -18.96
CA ALA A 16 -1.25 8.47 -19.15
C ALA A 16 -1.17 7.08 -18.50
N ARG A 17 -2.28 6.58 -17.96
CA ARG A 17 -2.38 5.19 -17.52
C ARG A 17 -2.28 4.27 -18.73
N ARG A 18 -1.38 3.29 -18.68
CA ARG A 18 -1.11 2.39 -19.79
C ARG A 18 -2.29 1.46 -20.05
N GLY A 19 -2.55 1.16 -21.31
CA GLY A 19 -3.63 0.25 -21.70
C GLY A 19 -5.03 0.72 -21.31
N GLY A 20 -5.26 2.02 -21.09
CA GLY A 20 -6.56 2.53 -20.63
C GLY A 20 -6.94 2.08 -19.22
N ALA A 21 -5.96 1.62 -18.41
CA ALA A 21 -6.21 1.10 -17.08
C ALA A 21 -6.88 2.15 -16.15
N ARG A 22 -7.75 1.67 -15.27
CA ARG A 22 -8.35 2.46 -14.21
C ARG A 22 -7.74 2.07 -12.86
N PRO A 23 -7.71 3.00 -11.88
CA PRO A 23 -7.29 2.66 -10.54
C PRO A 23 -8.21 1.58 -9.93
N ASP A 24 -7.62 0.53 -9.41
CA ASP A 24 -8.31 -0.54 -8.68
C ASP A 24 -7.55 -0.94 -7.41
N MET A 25 -6.54 -0.18 -7.03
CA MET A 25 -5.82 -0.30 -5.76
C MET A 25 -5.32 1.05 -5.25
N VAL A 26 -5.01 1.10 -3.96
CA VAL A 26 -4.31 2.21 -3.30
C VAL A 26 -2.99 1.68 -2.76
N VAL A 27 -1.90 2.42 -2.99
CA VAL A 27 -0.59 2.11 -2.40
C VAL A 27 -0.21 3.21 -1.42
N LEU A 28 0.05 2.81 -0.17
CA LEU A 28 0.45 3.70 0.91
C LEU A 28 1.96 3.74 1.06
N HIS A 29 2.48 4.95 1.23
CA HIS A 29 3.90 5.25 1.38
C HIS A 29 4.17 6.12 2.60
N TYR A 30 5.42 6.19 3.03
CA TYR A 30 5.95 7.30 3.79
C TYR A 30 7.06 7.97 2.98
N THR A 31 7.25 9.28 3.20
CA THR A 31 8.20 10.09 2.42
C THR A 31 9.67 9.81 2.72
N ALA A 32 10.00 9.09 3.80
CA ALA A 32 11.33 9.01 4.40
C ALA A 32 11.93 10.38 4.77
N MET A 33 11.10 11.41 4.86
CA MET A 33 11.45 12.78 5.20
C MET A 33 10.55 13.27 6.34
N ALA A 34 11.14 14.05 7.27
CA ALA A 34 10.37 14.66 8.36
C ALA A 34 9.68 15.96 7.92
N ASP A 35 10.22 16.66 6.92
CA ASP A 35 9.68 17.92 6.41
C ASP A 35 8.76 17.69 5.20
N THR A 36 7.53 18.19 5.32
CA THR A 36 6.52 18.13 4.27
C THR A 36 6.90 18.98 3.05
N ALA A 37 7.53 20.15 3.24
CA ALA A 37 7.92 21.00 2.12
C ALA A 37 9.01 20.34 1.28
N ALA A 38 10.04 19.78 1.93
CA ALA A 38 11.08 19.04 1.25
C ALA A 38 10.52 17.81 0.49
N ALA A 39 9.60 17.05 1.10
CA ALA A 39 8.95 15.92 0.43
C ALA A 39 8.11 16.35 -0.79
N ARG A 40 7.33 17.44 -0.63
CA ARG A 40 6.55 18.02 -1.74
C ARG A 40 7.45 18.46 -2.89
N ASP A 41 8.52 19.19 -2.58
CA ASP A 41 9.42 19.74 -3.57
C ASP A 41 10.15 18.62 -4.33
N TRP A 42 10.57 17.55 -3.63
CA TRP A 42 11.11 16.35 -4.25
C TRP A 42 10.12 15.66 -5.19
N LEU A 43 8.87 15.48 -4.78
CA LEU A 43 7.81 14.88 -5.61
C LEU A 43 7.39 15.76 -6.80
N CYS A 44 7.78 17.04 -6.80
CA CYS A 44 7.54 18.00 -7.87
C CYS A 44 8.79 18.31 -8.72
N ASP A 45 9.96 17.84 -8.32
CA ASP A 45 11.19 18.02 -9.09
C ASP A 45 11.19 17.10 -10.31
N PRO A 46 11.27 17.64 -11.56
CA PRO A 46 11.37 16.81 -12.74
C PRO A 46 12.57 15.86 -12.73
N ALA A 47 13.68 16.25 -12.07
CA ALA A 47 14.88 15.42 -11.99
C ALA A 47 14.69 14.18 -11.11
N SER A 48 13.78 14.22 -10.13
CA SER A 48 13.51 13.10 -9.23
C SER A 48 12.87 11.90 -9.93
N GLN A 49 12.14 12.12 -11.01
CA GLN A 49 11.39 11.10 -11.77
C GLN A 49 10.42 10.28 -10.89
N VAL A 50 9.96 10.86 -9.78
CA VAL A 50 8.96 10.28 -8.88
C VAL A 50 7.85 11.28 -8.58
N SER A 51 6.66 10.78 -8.21
CA SER A 51 5.52 11.57 -7.78
C SER A 51 4.54 10.70 -7.00
N ALA A 52 3.53 11.33 -6.40
CA ALA A 52 2.36 10.65 -5.85
C ALA A 52 1.09 11.40 -6.26
N HIS A 53 -0.07 10.74 -6.14
CA HIS A 53 -1.34 11.45 -6.36
C HIS A 53 -1.62 12.40 -5.20
N TYR A 54 -1.27 11.97 -3.97
CA TYR A 54 -1.52 12.72 -2.76
C TYR A 54 -0.33 12.71 -1.82
N LEU A 55 -0.17 13.80 -1.08
CA LEU A 55 0.74 13.94 0.05
C LEU A 55 -0.06 14.41 1.27
N ILE A 56 0.07 13.69 2.37
CA ILE A 56 -0.47 14.08 3.68
C ILE A 56 0.66 14.68 4.50
N SER A 57 0.52 15.94 4.90
CA SER A 57 1.53 16.63 5.72
C SER A 57 1.64 16.07 7.14
N ALA A 58 2.68 16.45 7.87
CA ALA A 58 2.85 16.09 9.27
C ALA A 58 1.68 16.55 10.18
N THR A 59 0.95 17.59 9.76
CA THR A 59 -0.22 18.15 10.47
C THR A 59 -1.56 17.63 9.93
N GLY A 60 -1.55 16.67 8.99
CA GLY A 60 -2.76 16.11 8.40
C GLY A 60 -3.39 16.94 7.28
N ARG A 61 -2.69 17.96 6.73
CA ARG A 61 -3.18 18.70 5.55
C ARG A 61 -3.03 17.82 4.31
N LEU A 62 -4.06 17.78 3.49
CA LEU A 62 -4.08 17.02 2.24
C LEU A 62 -3.63 17.88 1.07
N ILE A 63 -2.66 17.39 0.32
CA ILE A 63 -2.16 18.00 -0.93
C ILE A 63 -2.38 17.00 -2.05
N GLN A 64 -3.05 17.42 -3.14
CA GLN A 64 -3.14 16.62 -4.35
C GLN A 64 -2.12 17.14 -5.37
N MET A 65 -1.31 16.21 -5.91
CA MET A 65 -0.18 16.55 -6.77
C MET A 65 -0.35 16.02 -8.20
N VAL A 66 -1.06 14.91 -8.37
CA VAL A 66 -1.38 14.33 -9.68
C VAL A 66 -2.88 14.05 -9.73
N ASP A 67 -3.51 14.26 -10.88
CA ASP A 67 -4.91 13.90 -11.11
C ASP A 67 -5.10 12.38 -10.98
N GLU A 68 -6.16 11.92 -10.31
CA GLU A 68 -6.41 10.48 -10.13
C GLU A 68 -6.58 9.71 -11.46
N GLY A 69 -7.01 10.39 -12.53
CA GLY A 69 -7.10 9.82 -13.87
C GLY A 69 -5.74 9.64 -14.56
N ALA A 70 -4.71 10.34 -14.09
CA ALA A 70 -3.35 10.21 -14.59
C ALA A 70 -2.57 9.11 -13.85
N ARG A 71 -1.39 8.77 -14.34
CA ARG A 71 -0.46 7.80 -13.79
C ARG A 71 0.66 8.54 -13.06
N ALA A 72 0.59 8.65 -11.75
CA ALA A 72 1.71 9.08 -10.93
C ALA A 72 2.82 8.00 -10.89
N TRP A 73 4.06 8.41 -10.54
CA TRP A 73 5.24 7.52 -10.56
C TRP A 73 5.71 7.25 -9.14
N HIS A 74 4.97 6.40 -8.39
CA HIS A 74 5.22 6.13 -6.96
C HIS A 74 5.64 4.68 -6.66
N ALA A 75 5.20 3.71 -7.48
CA ALA A 75 5.37 2.29 -7.16
C ALA A 75 6.72 1.72 -7.66
N GLY A 76 7.24 2.23 -8.79
CA GLY A 76 8.43 1.64 -9.43
C GLY A 76 8.19 0.19 -9.86
N ALA A 77 9.24 -0.62 -9.83
CA ALA A 77 9.16 -2.05 -10.11
C ALA A 77 8.52 -2.78 -8.93
N GLY A 78 7.60 -3.71 -9.21
CA GLY A 78 6.92 -4.53 -8.22
C GLY A 78 5.70 -5.22 -8.80
N ARG A 79 5.02 -6.01 -7.95
CA ARG A 79 3.89 -6.83 -8.40
C ARG A 79 2.88 -7.02 -7.27
N TRP A 80 1.59 -7.01 -7.61
CA TRP A 80 0.50 -7.39 -6.71
C TRP A 80 -0.50 -8.27 -7.46
N GLY A 81 -0.63 -9.54 -7.08
CA GLY A 81 -1.36 -10.51 -7.87
C GLY A 81 -0.82 -10.59 -9.30
N ALA A 82 -1.68 -10.47 -10.28
CA ALA A 82 -1.31 -10.44 -11.70
C ALA A 82 -0.84 -9.05 -12.20
N VAL A 83 -0.90 -8.00 -11.35
CA VAL A 83 -0.60 -6.63 -11.75
C VAL A 83 0.89 -6.35 -11.63
N THR A 84 1.56 -6.04 -12.76
CA THR A 84 2.99 -5.68 -12.85
C THR A 84 3.21 -4.18 -13.10
N ASP A 85 2.29 -3.47 -13.74
CA ASP A 85 2.31 -2.00 -13.83
C ASP A 85 1.41 -1.40 -12.74
N VAL A 86 1.90 -1.43 -11.51
CA VAL A 86 1.16 -0.95 -10.34
C VAL A 86 0.85 0.54 -10.45
N ASN A 87 1.74 1.37 -11.01
CA ASN A 87 1.49 2.79 -11.23
C ASN A 87 0.23 3.05 -12.09
N SER A 88 -0.03 2.24 -13.11
CA SER A 88 -1.22 2.40 -13.96
C SER A 88 -2.51 1.93 -13.30
N ARG A 89 -2.41 1.09 -12.25
CA ARG A 89 -3.55 0.45 -11.58
C ARG A 89 -3.82 1.02 -10.17
N SER A 90 -3.05 2.02 -9.72
CA SER A 90 -3.14 2.48 -8.33
C SER A 90 -3.26 3.99 -8.18
N ILE A 91 -3.73 4.38 -7.00
CA ILE A 91 -3.60 5.72 -6.43
C ILE A 91 -2.50 5.66 -5.36
N GLY A 92 -1.41 6.41 -5.54
CA GLY A 92 -0.32 6.48 -4.55
C GLY A 92 -0.53 7.62 -3.56
N ILE A 93 -0.36 7.34 -2.29
CA ILE A 93 -0.52 8.29 -1.19
C ILE A 93 0.75 8.29 -0.36
N GLU A 94 1.43 9.42 -0.36
CA GLU A 94 2.59 9.70 0.49
C GLU A 94 2.14 10.32 1.81
N ILE A 95 2.76 9.92 2.91
CA ILE A 95 2.50 10.48 4.24
C ILE A 95 3.83 10.97 4.80
N THR A 96 3.91 12.24 5.17
CA THR A 96 5.14 12.83 5.72
C THR A 96 5.54 12.11 7.00
N ASN A 97 6.58 11.31 6.95
CA ASN A 97 7.14 10.55 8.08
C ASN A 97 8.56 10.10 7.74
N SER A 98 9.46 10.12 8.70
CA SER A 98 10.84 9.64 8.54
C SER A 98 10.95 8.10 8.48
N GLY A 99 9.87 7.37 8.82
CA GLY A 99 9.85 5.92 8.99
C GLY A 99 10.23 5.45 10.41
N ALA A 100 10.81 6.34 11.23
CA ALA A 100 11.28 6.01 12.58
C ALA A 100 10.26 6.27 13.69
N GLN A 101 9.13 6.89 13.40
CA GLN A 101 8.13 7.32 14.37
C GLN A 101 6.72 6.88 13.98
N PRO A 102 5.78 6.76 14.94
CA PRO A 102 4.37 6.54 14.64
C PRO A 102 3.78 7.67 13.79
N PHE A 103 2.74 7.37 13.04
CA PHE A 103 1.96 8.39 12.31
C PHE A 103 1.06 9.13 13.29
N THR A 104 0.95 10.45 13.11
CA THR A 104 0.16 11.30 14.01
C THR A 104 -1.35 11.10 13.82
N GLU A 105 -2.13 11.41 14.86
CA GLU A 105 -3.60 11.34 14.76
C GLU A 105 -4.17 12.19 13.60
N PRO A 106 -3.72 13.45 13.37
CA PRO A 106 -4.18 14.22 12.22
C PRO A 106 -3.86 13.56 10.87
N GLN A 107 -2.70 12.89 10.73
CA GLN A 107 -2.35 12.15 9.51
C GLN A 107 -3.28 10.98 9.28
N MET A 108 -3.51 10.17 10.31
CA MET A 108 -4.37 8.98 10.21
C MET A 108 -5.83 9.35 9.97
N ALA A 109 -6.34 10.40 10.62
CA ALA A 109 -7.70 10.90 10.39
C ALA A 109 -7.88 11.43 8.95
N CYS A 110 -6.91 12.18 8.43
CA CYS A 110 -6.89 12.64 7.04
C CYS A 110 -6.88 11.46 6.06
N LEU A 111 -6.00 10.47 6.30
CA LEU A 111 -5.90 9.26 5.48
C LEU A 111 -7.22 8.47 5.45
N GLU A 112 -7.86 8.26 6.61
CA GLU A 112 -9.15 7.57 6.69
C GLU A 112 -10.24 8.30 5.88
N ALA A 113 -10.35 9.62 6.03
CA ALA A 113 -11.33 10.42 5.30
C ALA A 113 -11.09 10.36 3.79
N MET A 114 -9.83 10.42 3.36
CA MET A 114 -9.45 10.34 1.95
C MET A 114 -9.68 8.94 1.38
N LEU A 115 -9.28 7.87 2.09
CA LEU A 115 -9.50 6.49 1.65
C LEU A 115 -10.97 6.22 1.41
N ARG A 116 -11.89 6.65 2.30
CA ARG A 116 -13.35 6.50 2.09
C ARG A 116 -13.78 7.11 0.76
N ARG A 117 -13.30 8.30 0.41
CA ARG A 117 -13.66 8.97 -0.84
C ARG A 117 -13.08 8.26 -2.07
N ILE A 118 -11.81 7.87 -2.02
CA ILE A 118 -11.12 7.20 -3.13
C ILE A 118 -11.73 5.81 -3.37
N THR A 119 -11.87 4.99 -2.32
CA THR A 119 -12.37 3.63 -2.45
C THR A 119 -13.83 3.60 -2.92
N ALA A 120 -14.67 4.53 -2.48
CA ALA A 120 -16.04 4.67 -2.97
C ALA A 120 -16.07 5.12 -4.44
N ARG A 121 -15.23 6.10 -4.83
CA ARG A 121 -15.19 6.66 -6.20
C ARG A 121 -14.74 5.63 -7.23
N TRP A 122 -13.71 4.87 -6.89
CA TRP A 122 -13.08 3.90 -7.80
C TRP A 122 -13.52 2.46 -7.55
N GLN A 123 -14.40 2.22 -6.57
CA GLN A 123 -14.87 0.90 -6.17
C GLN A 123 -13.71 -0.04 -5.78
N ILE A 124 -12.72 0.50 -5.07
CA ILE A 124 -11.55 -0.24 -4.61
C ILE A 124 -11.91 -0.99 -3.32
N PRO A 125 -11.83 -2.32 -3.31
CA PRO A 125 -12.13 -3.08 -2.10
C PRO A 125 -10.99 -2.98 -1.07
N PRO A 126 -11.26 -3.21 0.23
CA PRO A 126 -10.28 -3.03 1.31
C PRO A 126 -9.00 -3.87 1.16
N GLU A 127 -9.08 -5.04 0.55
CA GLU A 127 -7.93 -5.92 0.28
C GLU A 127 -6.96 -5.36 -0.77
N ARG A 128 -7.38 -4.36 -1.52
CA ARG A 128 -6.54 -3.66 -2.51
C ARG A 128 -6.01 -2.32 -2.00
N VAL A 129 -6.14 -2.05 -0.70
CA VAL A 129 -5.40 -0.98 0.00
C VAL A 129 -4.17 -1.61 0.63
N ILE A 130 -3.01 -1.38 0.01
CA ILE A 130 -1.75 -2.07 0.30
C ILE A 130 -0.62 -1.09 0.61
N GLY A 131 0.46 -1.58 1.19
CA GLY A 131 1.71 -0.86 1.36
C GLY A 131 2.65 -1.05 0.17
N HIS A 132 3.60 -0.14 0.01
CA HIS A 132 4.64 -0.29 -1.01
C HIS A 132 5.48 -1.56 -0.77
N SER A 133 5.77 -1.88 0.50
CA SER A 133 6.45 -3.11 0.89
C SER A 133 5.67 -4.39 0.54
N ASP A 134 4.33 -4.32 0.47
CA ASP A 134 3.52 -5.47 0.11
C ASP A 134 3.73 -5.89 -1.35
N MET A 135 3.88 -4.91 -2.27
CA MET A 135 4.05 -5.16 -3.70
C MET A 135 5.50 -5.14 -4.18
N ALA A 136 6.43 -4.69 -3.35
CA ALA A 136 7.87 -4.61 -3.64
C ALA A 136 8.73 -5.04 -2.44
N PRO A 137 8.48 -6.26 -1.88
CA PRO A 137 9.21 -6.74 -0.71
C PRO A 137 10.71 -6.76 -0.95
N GLY A 138 11.50 -6.44 0.08
CA GLY A 138 12.96 -6.34 0.01
C GLY A 138 13.50 -5.09 -0.68
N ARG A 139 12.76 -4.51 -1.62
CA ARG A 139 13.12 -3.25 -2.29
C ARG A 139 12.59 -2.03 -1.53
N LYS A 140 11.44 -2.17 -0.90
CA LYS A 140 10.73 -1.10 -0.18
C LYS A 140 10.26 -1.58 1.19
N SER A 141 10.23 -0.65 2.14
CA SER A 141 9.80 -0.90 3.52
C SER A 141 8.59 -0.08 3.94
N ASP A 142 8.21 0.94 3.16
CA ASP A 142 7.10 1.84 3.45
C ASP A 142 5.71 1.17 3.27
N PRO A 143 4.69 1.53 4.05
CA PRO A 143 4.65 2.55 5.09
C PRO A 143 5.28 2.13 6.43
N GLY A 144 5.91 0.97 6.51
CA GLY A 144 6.75 0.52 7.62
C GLY A 144 5.97 -0.10 8.79
N ARG A 145 6.75 -0.68 9.73
CA ARG A 145 6.25 -1.45 10.87
C ARG A 145 5.47 -0.63 11.90
N ARG A 146 5.58 0.72 11.87
CA ARG A 146 4.91 1.64 12.79
C ARG A 146 3.59 2.17 12.25
N PHE A 147 3.20 1.75 11.03
CA PHE A 147 1.92 2.14 10.44
C PHE A 147 0.77 1.32 11.03
N ASP A 148 -0.31 1.99 11.45
CA ASP A 148 -1.44 1.34 12.11
C ASP A 148 -2.45 0.77 11.09
N TRP A 149 -2.07 -0.34 10.44
CA TRP A 149 -2.94 -1.10 9.54
C TRP A 149 -4.22 -1.60 10.22
N ARG A 150 -4.12 -1.96 11.53
CA ARG A 150 -5.24 -2.48 12.28
C ARG A 150 -6.33 -1.43 12.49
N ARG A 151 -5.93 -0.18 12.64
CA ARG A 151 -6.86 0.96 12.70
C ARG A 151 -7.66 1.09 11.40
N LEU A 152 -7.00 1.05 10.24
CA LEU A 152 -7.68 1.08 8.95
C LEU A 152 -8.64 -0.11 8.76
N ALA A 153 -8.22 -1.30 9.16
CA ALA A 153 -9.04 -2.51 9.06
C ALA A 153 -10.30 -2.43 9.93
N ARG A 154 -10.21 -1.89 11.16
CA ARG A 154 -11.36 -1.64 12.04
C ARG A 154 -12.37 -0.66 11.45
N ARG A 155 -11.93 0.17 10.51
CA ARG A 155 -12.76 1.14 9.76
C ARG A 155 -13.25 0.61 8.42
N GLY A 156 -12.92 -0.65 8.08
CA GLY A 156 -13.26 -1.26 6.79
C GLY A 156 -12.47 -0.69 5.60
N LEU A 157 -11.33 -0.02 5.85
CA LEU A 157 -10.50 0.66 4.84
C LEU A 157 -9.27 -0.16 4.42
N ALA A 158 -8.96 -1.23 5.12
CA ALA A 158 -7.95 -2.22 4.80
C ALA A 158 -8.38 -3.56 5.39
N VAL A 159 -7.60 -4.62 5.19
CA VAL A 159 -7.89 -5.94 5.73
C VAL A 159 -6.99 -6.26 6.91
N TRP A 160 -7.54 -7.05 7.85
CA TRP A 160 -6.81 -7.67 8.94
C TRP A 160 -7.36 -9.09 9.11
N PRO A 161 -6.54 -10.14 8.91
CA PRO A 161 -7.01 -11.52 8.98
C PRO A 161 -7.30 -11.93 10.41
N ALA A 162 -8.32 -12.75 10.58
CA ALA A 162 -8.45 -13.57 11.79
C ALA A 162 -7.48 -14.76 11.67
N PRO A 163 -6.71 -15.09 12.70
CA PRO A 163 -5.84 -16.26 12.67
C PRO A 163 -6.63 -17.55 12.42
N ALA A 164 -6.13 -18.39 11.52
CA ALA A 164 -6.59 -19.75 11.35
C ALA A 164 -5.45 -20.68 11.78
N ALA A 165 -5.71 -21.72 12.56
CA ALA A 165 -4.65 -22.62 12.99
C ALA A 165 -3.97 -23.30 11.79
N ALA A 166 -2.63 -23.23 11.73
CA ALA A 166 -1.84 -23.87 10.68
C ALA A 166 -0.44 -24.23 11.19
N ALA A 167 0.09 -25.37 10.76
CA ALA A 167 1.47 -25.74 11.02
C ALA A 167 2.42 -24.98 10.04
N PRO A 168 3.68 -24.70 10.41
CA PRO A 168 4.66 -24.12 9.51
C PRO A 168 4.95 -25.06 8.33
N ASP A 169 4.67 -24.59 7.13
CA ASP A 169 4.96 -25.24 5.86
C ASP A 169 5.40 -24.18 4.84
N ARG A 170 6.65 -24.25 4.39
CA ARG A 170 7.24 -23.26 3.50
C ARG A 170 6.61 -23.22 2.10
N MET A 171 6.26 -24.36 1.55
CA MET A 171 5.59 -24.41 0.24
C MET A 171 4.20 -23.82 0.34
N GLN A 172 3.43 -24.26 1.30
CA GLN A 172 2.09 -23.75 1.56
C GLN A 172 2.10 -22.24 1.91
N PHE A 173 3.13 -21.75 2.65
CA PHE A 173 3.28 -20.34 2.94
C PHE A 173 3.33 -19.48 1.67
N ARG A 174 4.15 -19.88 0.68
CA ARG A 174 4.27 -19.16 -0.59
C ARG A 174 2.98 -19.17 -1.40
N GLU A 175 2.31 -20.31 -1.47
CA GLU A 175 1.04 -20.47 -2.18
C GLU A 175 -0.04 -19.57 -1.57
N LEU A 176 -0.17 -19.58 -0.24
CA LEU A 176 -1.13 -18.75 0.48
C LEU A 176 -0.80 -17.26 0.37
N ALA A 177 0.47 -16.89 0.46
CA ALA A 177 0.90 -15.51 0.25
C ALA A 177 0.58 -15.02 -1.17
N ALA A 178 0.84 -15.84 -2.18
CA ALA A 178 0.51 -15.53 -3.56
C ALA A 178 -1.01 -15.39 -3.78
N ALA A 179 -1.81 -16.27 -3.18
CA ALA A 179 -3.28 -16.16 -3.22
C ALA A 179 -3.78 -14.87 -2.56
N ALA A 180 -3.09 -14.37 -1.55
CA ALA A 180 -3.39 -13.09 -0.89
C ALA A 180 -2.85 -11.85 -1.64
N GLY A 181 -2.08 -12.02 -2.73
CA GLY A 181 -1.57 -10.94 -3.57
C GLY A 181 -0.05 -10.74 -3.55
N TYR A 182 0.68 -11.37 -2.64
CA TYR A 182 2.13 -11.27 -2.52
C TYR A 182 2.82 -12.17 -3.55
N THR A 183 2.88 -11.72 -4.80
CA THR A 183 3.35 -12.52 -5.94
C THR A 183 4.76 -12.12 -6.42
N ALA A 184 5.46 -11.25 -5.69
CA ALA A 184 6.83 -10.88 -6.01
C ALA A 184 7.77 -12.09 -5.88
N GLU A 185 8.68 -12.25 -6.85
CA GLU A 185 9.67 -13.33 -6.87
C GLU A 185 10.88 -12.96 -6.00
N VAL A 186 10.78 -13.21 -4.71
CA VAL A 186 11.80 -12.90 -3.70
C VAL A 186 12.07 -14.11 -2.81
N ALA A 187 13.17 -14.07 -2.04
CA ALA A 187 13.45 -15.08 -1.03
C ALA A 187 12.35 -15.13 0.04
N GLU A 188 12.16 -16.28 0.68
CA GLU A 188 11.06 -16.51 1.63
C GLU A 188 11.15 -15.61 2.86
N ASP A 189 12.34 -15.38 3.36
CA ASP A 189 12.62 -14.51 4.50
C ASP A 189 12.24 -13.05 4.19
N ILE A 190 12.49 -12.58 2.97
CA ILE A 190 12.09 -11.26 2.47
C ILE A 190 10.56 -11.15 2.40
N LEU A 191 9.90 -12.19 1.88
CA LEU A 191 8.43 -12.24 1.81
C LEU A 191 7.80 -12.26 3.21
N LEU A 192 8.36 -13.09 4.10
CA LEU A 192 7.94 -13.19 5.49
C LEU A 192 8.10 -11.86 6.22
N ASP A 193 9.22 -11.16 5.99
CA ASP A 193 9.48 -9.84 6.59
C ASP A 193 8.45 -8.79 6.14
N ALA A 194 8.08 -8.76 4.87
CA ALA A 194 7.06 -7.86 4.34
C ALA A 194 5.68 -8.13 4.96
N LEU A 195 5.26 -9.39 5.05
CA LEU A 195 4.03 -9.80 5.72
C LEU A 195 4.03 -9.42 7.21
N ARG A 196 5.15 -9.67 7.91
CA ARG A 196 5.33 -9.29 9.31
C ARG A 196 5.32 -7.78 9.52
N ALA A 197 5.94 -7.00 8.63
CA ALA A 197 5.93 -5.55 8.71
C ALA A 197 4.51 -4.98 8.78
N ARG A 198 3.57 -5.60 8.08
CA ARG A 198 2.16 -5.21 8.07
C ARG A 198 1.34 -5.79 9.22
N PHE A 199 1.47 -7.09 9.51
CA PHE A 199 0.53 -7.82 10.36
C PHE A 199 1.08 -8.26 11.70
N ARG A 200 2.42 -8.44 11.81
CA ARG A 200 3.12 -8.85 13.04
C ARG A 200 4.44 -8.09 13.19
N PRO A 201 4.42 -6.74 13.27
CA PRO A 201 5.63 -5.91 13.15
C PRO A 201 6.69 -6.16 14.24
N TRP A 202 6.34 -6.85 15.31
CA TRP A 202 7.23 -7.27 16.41
C TRP A 202 7.90 -8.63 16.19
N ALA A 203 7.41 -9.44 15.23
CA ALA A 203 7.89 -10.80 15.04
C ALA A 203 9.23 -10.84 14.28
N THR A 204 10.08 -11.76 14.71
CA THR A 204 11.41 -12.03 14.13
C THR A 204 11.66 -13.53 14.02
N GLY A 205 12.78 -13.95 13.42
CA GLY A 205 13.17 -15.36 13.31
C GLY A 205 12.48 -16.11 12.18
N LEU A 206 12.49 -17.44 12.25
CA LEU A 206 11.96 -18.33 11.22
C LEU A 206 10.44 -18.26 11.12
N LEU A 207 9.89 -18.84 10.04
CA LEU A 207 8.45 -18.98 9.81
C LEU A 207 7.80 -19.69 11.02
N ALA A 208 6.82 -19.04 11.62
CA ALA A 208 6.11 -19.51 12.82
C ALA A 208 4.66 -19.90 12.50
N PRO A 209 4.02 -20.73 13.37
CA PRO A 209 2.61 -21.10 13.22
C PRO A 209 1.67 -19.91 13.08
N GLU A 210 1.97 -18.81 13.78
CA GLU A 210 1.16 -17.60 13.71
C GLU A 210 1.29 -16.85 12.36
N ASP A 211 2.42 -16.98 11.68
CA ASP A 211 2.60 -16.43 10.33
C ASP A 211 1.77 -17.25 9.32
N MET A 212 1.78 -18.58 9.48
CA MET A 212 0.94 -19.47 8.68
C MET A 212 -0.55 -19.21 8.91
N ALA A 213 -0.96 -19.10 10.17
CA ALA A 213 -2.34 -18.80 10.53
C ALA A 213 -2.82 -17.48 9.92
N LEU A 214 -1.95 -16.47 9.90
CA LEU A 214 -2.21 -15.18 9.34
C LEU A 214 -2.38 -15.24 7.82
N VAL A 215 -1.42 -15.86 7.11
CA VAL A 215 -1.46 -15.91 5.64
C VAL A 215 -2.59 -16.80 5.13
N ALA A 216 -2.92 -17.88 5.85
CA ALA A 216 -4.08 -18.73 5.57
C ALA A 216 -5.40 -17.95 5.72
N GLY A 217 -5.51 -17.16 6.79
CA GLY A 217 -6.66 -16.28 6.99
C GLY A 217 -6.79 -15.20 5.92
N LEU A 218 -5.68 -14.64 5.43
CA LEU A 218 -5.67 -13.70 4.31
C LEU A 218 -6.15 -14.36 3.02
N ALA A 219 -5.53 -15.48 2.63
CA ALA A 219 -5.86 -16.20 1.41
C ALA A 219 -7.33 -16.64 1.35
N ALA A 220 -7.85 -17.15 2.47
CA ALA A 220 -9.22 -17.63 2.55
C ALA A 220 -10.27 -16.52 2.46
N ARG A 221 -10.02 -15.37 3.09
CA ARG A 221 -11.01 -14.28 3.18
C ARG A 221 -10.84 -13.17 2.17
N PHE A 222 -9.61 -12.94 1.72
CA PHE A 222 -9.22 -11.81 0.88
C PHE A 222 -8.33 -12.24 -0.29
N PRO A 223 -8.74 -13.23 -1.10
CA PRO A 223 -7.95 -13.62 -2.26
C PRO A 223 -7.84 -12.45 -3.26
N VAL A 224 -6.64 -12.25 -3.82
CA VAL A 224 -6.36 -11.11 -4.71
C VAL A 224 -7.16 -11.16 -6.02
N ASP A 225 -7.44 -12.36 -6.53
CA ASP A 225 -8.18 -12.59 -7.78
C ASP A 225 -9.47 -13.36 -7.48
N ARG A 226 -10.47 -12.71 -6.90
CA ARG A 226 -11.77 -13.33 -6.57
C ARG A 226 -12.50 -13.93 -7.77
N SER A 227 -12.28 -13.39 -8.97
CA SER A 227 -12.88 -13.87 -10.21
C SER A 227 -12.38 -15.26 -10.67
N ARG A 228 -11.27 -15.77 -10.11
CA ARG A 228 -10.74 -17.10 -10.43
C ARG A 228 -11.29 -18.23 -9.54
N LEU A 229 -11.99 -17.91 -8.46
CA LEU A 229 -12.56 -18.88 -7.52
C LEU A 229 -14.01 -19.25 -7.83
N SER A 230 -14.63 -18.63 -8.84
CA SER A 230 -16.01 -18.86 -9.28
C SER A 230 -16.11 -19.48 -10.69
N ALA A 231 -15.03 -20.10 -11.16
CA ALA A 231 -15.01 -20.83 -12.43
C ALA A 231 -14.75 -22.32 -12.21
#